data_25c941c4d82c8b7a586477ee7b7856af
#
_entry.id   25c941c4d82c8b7a586477ee7b7856af
#
_cell.length_a   1.000
_cell.length_b   1.000
_cell.length_c   1.000
_cell.angle_alpha   90.00
_cell.angle_beta   90.00
_cell.angle_gamma   90.00
#
_symmetry.space_group_name_H-M   'P 1'
#
loop_
_entity.id
_entity.type
_entity.pdbx_description
1 polymer ?
#
loop_
_entity_poly.entity_id
_entity_poly.type
_entity_poly.pdbx_seq_one_letter_code
_entity_poly.pdbx_strand_id
1 'polypeptide(L)'
;RTRTALLSLNNVLLVSPDVIIGASFLIFFTMIGNLFRGFSLGFFSVLLSHVAFSIPIVVLMVLPKLQEMNDSMIYAARDLGANILQVIKNIILPFLTPGVIAGYFMAFTYSLDDFAVTFFVTGNGFSTLSVEIYSRARQGISLEINALSTLVFLFSMILVVGYYFISKENVSKKLRKNRRAEVANLR
;
A
#
# COMPACT_ATOMS: atom_id res chain seq x y z
N ARG A 1 -25.54 -3.11 4.77
CA ARG A 1 -25.25 -4.51 4.39
C ARG A 1 -24.07 -4.59 3.40
N THR A 2 -24.06 -3.84 2.30
CA THR A 2 -22.94 -3.87 1.30
C THR A 2 -21.61 -3.41 1.88
N ARG A 3 -21.57 -2.33 2.68
CA ARG A 3 -20.34 -1.83 3.33
C ARG A 3 -19.74 -2.89 4.26
N THR A 4 -20.56 -3.53 5.09
CA THR A 4 -20.09 -4.57 6.03
C THR A 4 -19.54 -5.77 5.26
N ALA A 5 -20.22 -6.22 4.20
CA ALA A 5 -19.76 -7.32 3.37
C ALA A 5 -18.41 -7.01 2.69
N LEU A 6 -18.24 -5.81 2.13
CA LEU A 6 -16.97 -5.39 1.52
C LEU A 6 -15.82 -5.35 2.53
N LEU A 7 -16.05 -4.82 3.73
CA LEU A 7 -15.04 -4.80 4.79
C LEU A 7 -14.71 -6.20 5.30
N SER A 8 -15.69 -7.08 5.42
CA SER A 8 -15.45 -8.49 5.79
C SER A 8 -14.62 -9.20 4.72
N LEU A 9 -14.92 -8.98 3.45
CA LEU A 9 -14.15 -9.55 2.34
C LEU A 9 -12.69 -9.05 2.35
N ASN A 10 -12.51 -7.74 2.61
CA ASN A 10 -11.18 -7.14 2.76
C ASN A 10 -10.38 -7.80 3.90
N ASN A 11 -11.02 -8.06 5.03
CA ASN A 11 -10.37 -8.67 6.18
C ASN A 11 -10.02 -10.15 5.98
N VAL A 12 -10.77 -10.88 5.15
CA VAL A 12 -10.47 -12.29 4.82
C VAL A 12 -9.08 -12.40 4.20
N LEU A 13 -8.72 -11.52 3.25
CA LEU A 13 -7.39 -11.54 2.63
C LEU A 13 -6.28 -11.23 3.64
N LEU A 14 -6.52 -10.33 4.62
CA LEU A 14 -5.52 -9.98 5.64
C LEU A 14 -5.25 -11.11 6.66
N VAL A 15 -6.21 -11.99 6.87
CA VAL A 15 -6.10 -13.10 7.84
C VAL A 15 -5.67 -14.41 7.16
N SER A 16 -5.81 -14.48 5.84
CA SER A 16 -5.46 -15.69 5.08
C SER A 16 -3.94 -15.88 5.02
N PRO A 17 -3.44 -17.12 5.18
CA PRO A 17 -2.01 -17.40 5.01
C PRO A 17 -1.55 -17.09 3.57
N ASP A 18 -0.43 -16.41 3.43
CA ASP A 18 0.11 -15.97 2.13
C ASP A 18 0.33 -17.12 1.14
N VAL A 19 0.73 -18.29 1.65
CA VAL A 19 0.87 -19.51 0.83
C VAL A 19 -0.45 -19.92 0.19
N ILE A 20 -1.57 -19.80 0.92
CA ILE A 20 -2.90 -20.12 0.40
C ILE A 20 -3.31 -19.09 -0.65
N ILE A 21 -3.04 -17.82 -0.41
CA ILE A 21 -3.28 -16.73 -1.37
C ILE A 21 -2.48 -16.98 -2.64
N GLY A 22 -1.18 -17.27 -2.52
CA GLY A 22 -0.29 -17.54 -3.65
C GLY A 22 -0.73 -18.75 -4.48
N ALA A 23 -1.08 -19.87 -3.82
CA ALA A 23 -1.60 -21.05 -4.48
C ALA A 23 -2.95 -20.78 -5.20
N SER A 24 -3.82 -19.99 -4.59
CA SER A 24 -5.09 -19.59 -5.20
C SER A 24 -4.88 -18.73 -6.45
N PHE A 25 -3.96 -17.78 -6.42
CA PHE A 25 -3.58 -16.99 -7.59
C PHE A 25 -2.94 -17.84 -8.69
N LEU A 26 -2.09 -18.81 -8.34
CA LEU A 26 -1.54 -19.74 -9.32
C LEU A 26 -2.65 -20.47 -10.07
N ILE A 27 -3.62 -21.06 -9.34
CA ILE A 27 -4.76 -21.76 -9.96
C ILE A 27 -5.58 -20.79 -10.82
N PHE A 28 -5.88 -19.62 -10.30
CA PHE A 28 -6.64 -18.60 -11.01
C PHE A 28 -5.98 -18.16 -12.33
N PHE A 29 -4.69 -17.83 -12.29
CA PHE A 29 -3.97 -17.38 -13.49
C PHE A 29 -3.73 -18.51 -14.49
N THR A 30 -3.54 -19.75 -14.04
CA THR A 30 -3.43 -20.89 -14.96
C THR A 30 -4.77 -21.19 -15.64
N MET A 31 -5.89 -21.03 -14.93
CA MET A 31 -7.22 -21.13 -15.55
C MET A 31 -7.44 -20.03 -16.60
N ILE A 32 -7.08 -18.78 -16.29
CA ILE A 32 -7.15 -17.68 -17.25
C ILE A 32 -6.25 -17.94 -18.46
N GLY A 33 -5.02 -18.41 -18.25
CA GLY A 33 -4.09 -18.75 -19.33
C GLY A 33 -4.61 -19.83 -20.27
N ASN A 34 -5.34 -20.80 -19.74
CA ASN A 34 -5.98 -21.84 -20.54
C ASN A 34 -7.19 -21.31 -21.33
N LEU A 35 -7.92 -20.34 -20.78
CA LEU A 35 -9.10 -19.75 -21.42
C LEU A 35 -8.70 -18.69 -22.48
N PHE A 36 -7.71 -17.86 -22.15
CA PHE A 36 -7.21 -16.79 -23.02
C PHE A 36 -5.79 -17.15 -23.49
N ARG A 37 -5.67 -17.61 -24.74
CA ARG A 37 -4.38 -17.92 -25.35
C ARG A 37 -3.49 -16.66 -25.35
N GLY A 38 -2.44 -16.64 -24.53
CA GLY A 38 -1.49 -15.52 -24.44
C GLY A 38 -1.24 -15.00 -23.03
N PHE A 39 -2.02 -15.38 -22.02
CA PHE A 39 -1.70 -15.08 -20.63
C PHE A 39 -0.81 -16.18 -20.04
N SER A 40 0.40 -15.83 -19.67
CA SER A 40 1.35 -16.71 -18.98
C SER A 40 1.74 -16.13 -17.63
N LEU A 41 2.17 -17.00 -16.73
CA LEU A 41 2.77 -16.58 -15.47
C LEU A 41 4.05 -15.78 -15.76
N GLY A 42 4.31 -14.73 -14.99
CA GLY A 42 5.45 -13.85 -15.16
C GLY A 42 5.18 -12.45 -14.59
N PHE A 43 5.67 -11.42 -15.23
CA PHE A 43 5.53 -10.04 -14.75
C PHE A 43 4.07 -9.63 -14.48
N PHE A 44 3.15 -9.92 -15.40
CA PHE A 44 1.75 -9.48 -15.25
C PHE A 44 1.01 -10.23 -14.13
N SER A 45 1.24 -11.54 -13.96
CA SER A 45 0.65 -12.27 -12.84
C SER A 45 1.17 -11.79 -11.49
N VAL A 46 2.47 -11.50 -11.39
CA VAL A 46 3.07 -10.90 -10.18
C VAL A 46 2.47 -9.51 -9.93
N LEU A 47 2.44 -8.64 -10.94
CA LEU A 47 1.89 -7.28 -10.80
C LEU A 47 0.44 -7.31 -10.32
N LEU A 48 -0.41 -8.13 -10.93
CA LEU A 48 -1.82 -8.23 -10.56
C LEU A 48 -2.01 -8.79 -9.14
N SER A 49 -1.21 -9.79 -8.74
CA SER A 49 -1.24 -10.33 -7.38
C SER A 49 -0.84 -9.27 -6.36
N HIS A 50 0.25 -8.52 -6.62
CA HIS A 50 0.71 -7.45 -5.74
C HIS A 50 -0.31 -6.32 -5.59
N VAL A 51 -0.99 -5.93 -6.67
CA VAL A 51 -2.10 -4.99 -6.60
C VAL A 51 -3.24 -5.57 -5.77
N ALA A 52 -3.61 -6.82 -5.98
CA ALA A 52 -4.75 -7.45 -5.32
C ALA A 52 -4.56 -7.56 -3.79
N PHE A 53 -3.41 -8.02 -3.30
CA PHE A 53 -3.18 -8.11 -1.86
C PHE A 53 -2.81 -6.76 -1.20
N SER A 54 -2.36 -5.77 -1.98
CA SER A 54 -2.10 -4.42 -1.46
C SER A 54 -3.38 -3.64 -1.18
N ILE A 55 -4.48 -3.89 -1.91
CA ILE A 55 -5.75 -3.20 -1.70
C ILE A 55 -6.24 -3.30 -0.26
N PRO A 56 -6.32 -4.49 0.37
CA PRO A 56 -6.75 -4.62 1.76
C PRO A 56 -5.91 -3.80 2.74
N ILE A 57 -4.61 -3.76 2.52
CA ILE A 57 -3.66 -3.04 3.38
C ILE A 57 -3.90 -1.53 3.29
N VAL A 58 -4.06 -1.00 2.07
CA VAL A 58 -4.36 0.41 1.85
C VAL A 58 -5.70 0.80 2.46
N VAL A 59 -6.73 -0.04 2.28
CA VAL A 59 -8.05 0.17 2.90
C VAL A 59 -7.94 0.24 4.42
N LEU A 60 -7.16 -0.65 5.04
CA LEU A 60 -6.93 -0.67 6.48
C LEU A 60 -6.29 0.64 7.00
N MET A 61 -5.41 1.26 6.21
CA MET A 61 -4.74 2.51 6.59
C MET A 61 -5.61 3.75 6.33
N VAL A 62 -6.42 3.73 5.27
CA VAL A 62 -7.25 4.88 4.87
C VAL A 62 -8.57 4.93 5.63
N LEU A 63 -9.16 3.76 5.94
CA LEU A 63 -10.48 3.67 6.57
C LEU A 63 -10.61 4.43 7.90
N PRO A 64 -9.66 4.36 8.85
CA PRO A 64 -9.72 5.12 10.08
C PRO A 64 -9.75 6.64 9.82
N LYS A 65 -8.96 7.11 8.86
CA LYS A 65 -8.96 8.52 8.47
C LYS A 65 -10.29 8.95 7.87
N LEU A 66 -10.91 8.11 7.08
CA LEU A 66 -12.25 8.38 6.55
C LEU A 66 -13.30 8.44 7.67
N GLN A 67 -13.18 7.61 8.69
CA GLN A 67 -14.10 7.60 9.83
C GLN A 67 -13.92 8.80 10.79
N GLU A 68 -12.73 9.40 10.85
CA GLU A 68 -12.46 10.63 11.59
C GLU A 68 -13.06 11.88 10.93
N MET A 69 -13.44 11.80 9.65
CA MET A 69 -13.93 12.95 8.90
C MET A 69 -15.35 13.32 9.34
N ASN A 70 -15.56 14.59 9.68
CA ASN A 70 -16.87 15.10 10.03
C ASN A 70 -17.67 15.40 8.76
N ASP A 71 -18.86 14.83 8.66
CA ASP A 71 -19.78 15.06 7.52
C ASP A 71 -20.16 16.54 7.34
N SER A 72 -20.10 17.36 8.41
CA SER A 72 -20.34 18.80 8.33
C SER A 72 -19.40 19.52 7.34
N MET A 73 -18.19 19.02 7.14
CA MET A 73 -17.26 19.57 6.14
C MET A 73 -17.79 19.40 4.71
N ILE A 74 -18.43 18.26 4.45
CA ILE A 74 -19.05 17.96 3.14
C ILE A 74 -20.29 18.81 2.94
N TYR A 75 -21.14 18.93 3.95
CA TYR A 75 -22.35 19.76 3.89
C TYR A 75 -22.01 21.23 3.69
N ALA A 76 -21.09 21.79 4.46
CA ALA A 76 -20.66 23.18 4.31
C ALA A 76 -20.11 23.49 2.91
N ALA A 77 -19.35 22.56 2.32
CA ALA A 77 -18.88 22.74 0.95
C ALA A 77 -20.01 22.73 -0.08
N ARG A 78 -21.01 21.88 0.11
CA ARG A 78 -22.19 21.82 -0.78
C ARG A 78 -23.06 23.07 -0.64
N ASP A 79 -23.22 23.61 0.56
CA ASP A 79 -23.93 24.86 0.81
C ASP A 79 -23.26 26.05 0.11
N LEU A 80 -21.93 26.01 -0.03
CA LEU A 80 -21.15 26.96 -0.84
C LEU A 80 -21.19 26.68 -2.35
N GLY A 81 -22.02 25.74 -2.81
CA GLY A 81 -22.21 25.42 -4.23
C GLY A 81 -21.17 24.48 -4.83
N ALA A 82 -20.35 23.81 -4.01
CA ALA A 82 -19.35 22.87 -4.51
C ALA A 82 -20.01 21.62 -5.11
N ASN A 83 -19.61 21.25 -6.31
CA ASN A 83 -20.02 19.99 -6.93
C ASN A 83 -19.25 18.81 -6.30
N ILE A 84 -19.71 17.57 -6.57
CA ILE A 84 -19.15 16.37 -5.96
C ILE A 84 -17.65 16.18 -6.23
N LEU A 85 -17.17 16.53 -7.42
CA LEU A 85 -15.76 16.44 -7.78
C LEU A 85 -14.90 17.45 -7.00
N GLN A 86 -15.43 18.65 -6.77
CA GLN A 86 -14.78 19.68 -5.95
C GLN A 86 -14.71 19.25 -4.49
N VAL A 87 -15.77 18.65 -3.94
CA VAL A 87 -15.77 18.08 -2.58
C VAL A 87 -14.73 16.99 -2.44
N ILE A 88 -14.67 16.05 -3.39
CA ILE A 88 -13.67 14.98 -3.37
C ILE A 88 -12.25 15.55 -3.44
N LYS A 89 -11.98 16.43 -4.40
CA LYS A 89 -10.62 16.94 -4.66
C LYS A 89 -10.13 17.91 -3.59
N ASN A 90 -10.99 18.78 -3.08
CA ASN A 90 -10.58 19.88 -2.23
C ASN A 90 -10.78 19.61 -0.73
N ILE A 91 -11.59 18.61 -0.36
CA ILE A 91 -11.92 18.30 1.04
C ILE A 91 -11.54 16.87 1.38
N ILE A 92 -12.14 15.88 0.70
CA ILE A 92 -11.96 14.47 1.07
C ILE A 92 -10.51 14.03 0.83
N LEU A 93 -10.00 14.26 -0.37
CA LEU A 93 -8.67 13.79 -0.76
C LEU A 93 -7.54 14.41 0.10
N PRO A 94 -7.51 15.75 0.34
CA PRO A 94 -6.53 16.34 1.25
C PRO A 94 -6.64 15.85 2.70
N PHE A 95 -7.87 15.59 3.17
CA PHE A 95 -8.09 15.04 4.51
C PHE A 95 -7.56 13.61 4.63
N LEU A 96 -7.76 12.78 3.60
CA LEU A 96 -7.30 11.39 3.55
C LEU A 96 -5.81 11.23 3.23
N THR A 97 -5.14 12.28 2.76
CA THR A 97 -3.74 12.22 2.33
C THR A 97 -2.80 11.53 3.35
N PRO A 98 -2.88 11.79 4.67
CA PRO A 98 -2.01 11.08 5.62
C PRO A 98 -2.26 9.57 5.64
N GLY A 99 -3.53 9.14 5.55
CA GLY A 99 -3.90 7.72 5.48
C GLY A 99 -3.46 7.08 4.16
N VAL A 100 -3.58 7.80 3.04
CA VAL A 100 -3.13 7.33 1.72
C VAL A 100 -1.60 7.16 1.70
N ILE A 101 -0.85 8.11 2.25
CA ILE A 101 0.61 8.00 2.36
C ILE A 101 1.01 6.81 3.23
N ALA A 102 0.36 6.64 4.38
CA ALA A 102 0.61 5.48 5.24
C ALA A 102 0.29 4.15 4.51
N GLY A 103 -0.84 4.10 3.80
CA GLY A 103 -1.24 2.96 2.97
C GLY A 103 -0.24 2.66 1.86
N TYR A 104 0.28 3.68 1.19
CA TYR A 104 1.31 3.54 0.17
C TYR A 104 2.59 2.89 0.74
N PHE A 105 3.10 3.39 1.86
CA PHE A 105 4.32 2.83 2.46
C PHE A 105 4.12 1.41 2.97
N MET A 106 2.96 1.11 3.55
CA MET A 106 2.64 -0.25 3.99
C MET A 106 2.53 -1.21 2.79
N ALA A 107 1.80 -0.82 1.74
CA ALA A 107 1.69 -1.62 0.52
C ALA A 107 3.04 -1.81 -0.18
N PHE A 108 3.87 -0.77 -0.22
CA PHE A 108 5.22 -0.84 -0.77
C PHE A 108 6.10 -1.82 0.01
N THR A 109 6.10 -1.73 1.35
CA THR A 109 6.88 -2.64 2.20
C THR A 109 6.43 -4.08 2.02
N TYR A 110 5.11 -4.31 2.01
CA TYR A 110 4.53 -5.65 1.83
C TYR A 110 4.87 -6.24 0.46
N SER A 111 4.79 -5.41 -0.60
CA SER A 111 5.14 -5.81 -1.96
C SER A 111 6.63 -6.10 -2.15
N LEU A 112 7.49 -5.37 -1.44
CA LEU A 112 8.94 -5.53 -1.54
C LEU A 112 9.43 -6.80 -0.82
N ASP A 113 8.79 -7.14 0.30
CA ASP A 113 9.15 -8.29 1.15
C ASP A 113 8.43 -9.59 0.70
N ASP A 114 7.40 -9.49 -0.16
CA ASP A 114 6.62 -10.67 -0.55
C ASP A 114 7.47 -11.68 -1.30
N PHE A 115 7.62 -12.83 -0.67
CA PHE A 115 8.15 -14.05 -1.26
C PHE A 115 7.06 -15.06 -1.57
N ALA A 116 6.13 -15.25 -0.61
CA ALA A 116 5.23 -16.38 -0.62
C ALA A 116 4.27 -16.37 -1.81
N VAL A 117 3.59 -15.24 -2.05
CA VAL A 117 2.66 -15.11 -3.19
C VAL A 117 3.44 -15.10 -4.51
N THR A 118 4.51 -14.30 -4.57
CA THR A 118 5.33 -14.16 -5.79
C THR A 118 5.90 -15.49 -6.25
N PHE A 119 6.38 -16.33 -5.34
CA PHE A 119 6.94 -17.65 -5.66
C PHE A 119 5.98 -18.51 -6.47
N PHE A 120 4.68 -18.46 -6.19
CA PHE A 120 3.67 -19.24 -6.93
C PHE A 120 3.34 -18.65 -8.30
N VAL A 121 3.41 -17.33 -8.48
CA VAL A 121 2.91 -16.63 -9.67
C VAL A 121 3.98 -16.10 -10.61
N THR A 122 5.26 -16.22 -10.24
CA THR A 122 6.38 -15.66 -10.99
C THR A 122 6.62 -16.35 -12.34
N GLY A 123 6.33 -17.63 -12.48
CA GLY A 123 6.54 -18.38 -13.72
C GLY A 123 8.01 -18.46 -14.13
N ASN A 124 8.24 -18.71 -15.43
CA ASN A 124 9.58 -18.83 -16.00
C ASN A 124 10.02 -17.49 -16.62
N GLY A 125 11.23 -17.04 -16.33
CA GLY A 125 11.84 -15.87 -16.98
C GLY A 125 11.60 -14.52 -16.28
N PHE A 126 10.88 -14.51 -15.16
CA PHE A 126 10.72 -13.33 -14.30
C PHE A 126 10.91 -13.73 -12.83
N SER A 127 11.63 -12.93 -12.06
CA SER A 127 11.81 -13.14 -10.62
C SER A 127 11.86 -11.80 -9.90
N THR A 128 11.36 -11.75 -8.67
CA THR A 128 11.54 -10.60 -7.78
C THR A 128 12.78 -10.81 -6.91
N LEU A 129 13.25 -9.72 -6.31
CA LEU A 129 14.43 -9.75 -5.46
C LEU A 129 14.25 -10.70 -4.27
N SER A 130 13.08 -10.73 -3.63
CA SER A 130 12.76 -11.62 -2.51
C SER A 130 12.81 -13.10 -2.91
N VAL A 131 12.27 -13.47 -4.07
CA VAL A 131 12.35 -14.84 -4.61
C VAL A 131 13.78 -15.23 -4.95
N GLU A 132 14.57 -14.32 -5.53
CA GLU A 132 15.96 -14.57 -5.87
C GLU A 132 16.82 -14.76 -4.62
N ILE A 133 16.68 -13.90 -3.60
CA ILE A 133 17.38 -14.04 -2.32
C ILE A 133 17.04 -15.38 -1.68
N TYR A 134 15.77 -15.75 -1.62
CA TYR A 134 15.35 -17.03 -1.05
C TYR A 134 15.91 -18.23 -1.80
N SER A 135 15.84 -18.21 -3.13
CA SER A 135 16.35 -19.28 -4.00
C SER A 135 17.85 -19.52 -3.77
N ARG A 136 18.63 -18.44 -3.71
CA ARG A 136 20.07 -18.52 -3.46
C ARG A 136 20.39 -18.93 -2.04
N ALA A 137 19.65 -18.40 -1.04
CA ALA A 137 19.86 -18.77 0.36
C ALA A 137 19.67 -20.28 0.61
N ARG A 138 18.79 -20.94 -0.13
CA ARG A 138 18.62 -22.41 -0.07
C ARG A 138 19.81 -23.19 -0.63
N GLN A 139 20.57 -22.62 -1.54
CA GLN A 139 21.76 -23.24 -2.14
C GLN A 139 23.01 -23.04 -1.29
N GLY A 140 22.93 -22.19 -0.27
CA GLY A 140 23.99 -21.81 0.64
C GLY A 140 24.15 -20.29 0.71
N ILE A 141 24.48 -19.78 1.90
CA ILE A 141 24.64 -18.34 2.12
C ILE A 141 25.96 -17.89 1.48
N SER A 142 25.89 -17.15 0.38
CA SER A 142 27.05 -16.53 -0.25
C SER A 142 27.28 -15.11 0.27
N LEU A 143 28.51 -14.60 0.11
CA LEU A 143 28.85 -13.21 0.43
C LEU A 143 28.01 -12.21 -0.40
N GLU A 144 27.65 -12.58 -1.62
CA GLU A 144 26.81 -11.78 -2.52
C GLU A 144 25.40 -11.55 -1.95
N ILE A 145 24.79 -12.61 -1.37
CA ILE A 145 23.47 -12.52 -0.74
C ILE A 145 23.52 -11.58 0.47
N ASN A 146 24.56 -11.72 1.29
CA ASN A 146 24.74 -10.85 2.46
C ASN A 146 24.90 -9.39 2.04
N ALA A 147 25.71 -9.12 1.01
CA ALA A 147 25.90 -7.78 0.48
C ALA A 147 24.59 -7.22 -0.09
N LEU A 148 23.85 -8.00 -0.89
CA LEU A 148 22.58 -7.59 -1.47
C LEU A 148 21.52 -7.30 -0.40
N SER A 149 21.35 -8.19 0.57
CA SER A 149 20.44 -8.01 1.70
C SER A 149 20.77 -6.76 2.52
N THR A 150 22.08 -6.51 2.75
CA THR A 150 22.55 -5.31 3.44
C THR A 150 22.21 -4.04 2.65
N LEU A 151 22.39 -4.03 1.33
CA LEU A 151 22.04 -2.89 0.48
C LEU A 151 20.53 -2.60 0.51
N VAL A 152 19.68 -3.63 0.40
CA VAL A 152 18.24 -3.49 0.49
C VAL A 152 17.80 -2.95 1.86
N PHE A 153 18.39 -3.47 2.93
CA PHE A 153 18.15 -2.99 4.30
C PHE A 153 18.53 -1.52 4.46
N LEU A 154 19.72 -1.13 4.03
CA LEU A 154 20.20 0.25 4.11
C LEU A 154 19.31 1.19 3.27
N PHE A 155 18.92 0.78 2.06
CA PHE A 155 18.01 1.55 1.22
C PHE A 155 16.66 1.77 1.90
N SER A 156 16.05 0.71 2.44
CA SER A 156 14.79 0.79 3.16
C SER A 156 14.90 1.69 4.40
N MET A 157 16.00 1.58 5.14
CA MET A 157 16.29 2.43 6.31
C MET A 157 16.39 3.91 5.93
N ILE A 158 17.09 4.23 4.84
CA ILE A 158 17.22 5.60 4.33
C ILE A 158 15.83 6.16 3.97
N LEU A 159 14.98 5.38 3.31
CA LEU A 159 13.62 5.80 2.96
C LEU A 159 12.78 6.10 4.20
N VAL A 160 12.79 5.24 5.21
CA VAL A 160 12.03 5.41 6.45
C VAL A 160 12.53 6.62 7.23
N VAL A 161 13.83 6.74 7.41
CA VAL A 161 14.45 7.86 8.13
C VAL A 161 14.22 9.18 7.38
N GLY A 162 14.38 9.19 6.07
CA GLY A 162 14.10 10.36 5.23
C GLY A 162 12.65 10.80 5.34
N TYR A 163 11.70 9.87 5.26
CA TYR A 163 10.29 10.16 5.48
C TYR A 163 10.00 10.72 6.88
N TYR A 164 10.61 10.16 7.92
CA TYR A 164 10.45 10.65 9.30
C TYR A 164 10.88 12.12 9.43
N PHE A 165 12.02 12.50 8.88
CA PHE A 165 12.51 13.88 8.95
C PHE A 165 11.61 14.84 8.18
N ILE A 166 11.17 14.49 6.97
CA ILE A 166 10.26 15.29 6.15
C ILE A 166 8.91 15.47 6.86
N SER A 167 8.37 14.39 7.43
CA SER A 167 7.10 14.40 8.15
C SER A 167 7.17 15.29 9.41
N LYS A 168 8.23 15.18 10.18
CA LYS A 168 8.47 15.98 11.39
C LYS A 168 8.55 17.48 11.07
N GLU A 169 9.23 17.86 9.99
CA GLU A 169 9.35 19.26 9.57
C GLU A 169 7.99 19.85 9.18
N ASN A 170 7.17 19.12 8.46
CA ASN A 170 5.83 19.53 8.04
C ASN A 170 4.90 19.75 9.24
N VAL A 171 4.92 18.85 10.23
CA VAL A 171 4.15 18.99 11.48
C VAL A 171 4.60 20.22 12.26
N SER A 172 5.90 20.44 12.39
CA SER A 172 6.46 21.61 13.09
C SER A 172 6.09 22.93 12.41
N LYS A 173 6.15 23.00 11.07
CA LYS A 173 5.73 24.18 10.31
C LYS A 173 4.23 24.46 10.49
N LYS A 174 3.38 23.43 10.49
CA LYS A 174 1.93 23.56 10.70
C LYS A 174 1.61 24.09 12.10
N LEU A 175 2.27 23.57 13.14
CA LEU A 175 2.09 24.04 14.53
C LEU A 175 2.51 25.50 14.69
N ARG A 176 3.64 25.89 14.10
CA ARG A 176 4.11 27.31 14.15
C ARG A 176 3.13 28.25 13.43
N LYS A 177 2.56 27.82 12.29
CA LYS A 177 1.57 28.61 11.54
C LYS A 177 0.29 28.82 12.35
N ASN A 178 -0.23 27.74 12.97
CA ASN A 178 -1.44 27.82 13.80
C ASN A 178 -1.24 28.73 15.01
N ARG A 179 -0.11 28.62 15.73
CA ARG A 179 0.21 29.46 16.86
C ARG A 179 0.32 30.95 16.48
N ARG A 180 0.87 31.26 15.28
CA ARG A 180 0.92 32.64 14.78
C ARG A 180 -0.46 33.21 14.45
N ALA A 181 -1.34 32.39 13.86
CA ALA A 181 -2.72 32.78 13.56
C ALA A 181 -3.52 33.06 14.85
N GLU A 182 -3.35 32.24 15.88
CA GLU A 182 -4.01 32.38 17.18
C GLU A 182 -3.58 33.69 17.88
N VAL A 183 -2.29 34.00 17.89
CA VAL A 183 -1.76 35.27 18.47
C VAL A 183 -2.24 36.49 17.68
N ALA A 184 -2.41 36.37 16.35
CA ALA A 184 -2.92 37.47 15.53
C ALA A 184 -4.40 37.79 15.80
N ASN A 185 -5.21 36.78 16.13
CA ASN A 185 -6.63 36.95 16.47
C ASN A 185 -6.89 37.46 17.87
N LEU A 186 -5.88 37.49 18.76
CA LEU A 186 -5.96 38.01 20.12
C LEU A 186 -5.54 39.48 20.23
N ARG A 187 -5.10 40.08 19.14
CA ARG A 187 -4.78 41.51 19.00
C ARG A 187 -5.85 42.27 18.23
#